data_6ce4eed9d8d85b976578c1e113c95ce5
#
_entry.id   6ce4eed9d8d85b976578c1e113c95ce5
#
_cell.length_a   1.000
_cell.length_b   1.000
_cell.length_c   1.000
_cell.angle_alpha   90.00
_cell.angle_beta   90.00
_cell.angle_gamma   90.00
#
_symmetry.space_group_name_H-M   'P 1'
#
loop_
_entity.id
_entity.type
_entity.pdbx_description
1 polymer ?
#
loop_
_entity_poly.entity_id
_entity_poly.type
_entity_poly.pdbx_seq_one_letter_code
_entity_poly.pdbx_strand_id
1 'polypeptide(L)'
;ESTIQNMFGYSVLSPGSWDSFQNVIGQIYTKKNTEVDKKIGSLTIKEQQESVVLRENAPSVDAVVIDTFSELSKKFMRSLVNKSTGKMMLQDWGKLKNKLDGCLEFVTQIPGVVICNCHSKIQTMDDGQNKLLPYIDGSTKEDIAKWFDFVFYTKTNVDLKNNAEYAWVTGRSEKYDHAKDRTGLLPREIPQDYKLVMNAVKEAGFNGCKILIIGTPGSGKTYALKTLVESHETVKTEKNEGVTA
;
A
#
# COMPACT_ATOMS: atom_id res chain seq x y z
N GLU A 1 9.05 4.00 -13.69
CA GLU A 1 8.93 5.45 -13.32
C GLU A 1 8.53 6.28 -14.53
N SER A 2 9.31 6.29 -15.60
CA SER A 2 8.96 6.97 -16.86
C SER A 2 7.62 6.52 -17.43
N THR A 3 7.21 5.27 -17.20
CA THR A 3 5.94 4.73 -17.70
C THR A 3 4.75 5.42 -17.05
N ILE A 4 4.73 5.61 -15.72
CA ILE A 4 3.63 6.31 -15.02
C ILE A 4 3.57 7.76 -15.46
N GLN A 5 4.71 8.44 -15.51
CA GLN A 5 4.79 9.85 -15.92
C GLN A 5 4.34 10.06 -17.36
N ASN A 6 4.78 9.18 -18.27
CA ASN A 6 4.43 9.29 -19.69
C ASN A 6 2.98 8.87 -19.98
N MET A 7 2.43 7.89 -19.25
CA MET A 7 1.06 7.41 -19.47
C MET A 7 0.00 8.29 -18.81
N PHE A 8 0.30 8.93 -17.68
CA PHE A 8 -0.72 9.57 -16.85
C PHE A 8 -0.42 11.04 -16.52
N GLY A 9 0.71 11.59 -16.96
CA GLY A 9 1.05 13.00 -16.74
C GLY A 9 1.37 13.39 -15.29
N TYR A 10 1.56 12.42 -14.38
CA TYR A 10 1.84 12.69 -12.96
C TYR A 10 3.32 12.87 -12.68
N SER A 11 3.61 13.74 -11.71
CA SER A 11 4.96 13.84 -11.16
C SER A 11 5.30 12.59 -10.37
N VAL A 12 6.30 11.84 -10.83
CA VAL A 12 6.80 10.65 -10.15
C VAL A 12 8.09 11.02 -9.42
N LEU A 13 8.09 10.82 -8.10
CA LEU A 13 9.29 10.96 -7.28
C LEU A 13 10.05 9.63 -7.26
N SER A 14 11.31 9.66 -7.67
CA SER A 14 12.18 8.48 -7.82
C SER A 14 13.29 8.48 -6.78
N PRO A 15 13.01 8.18 -5.49
CA PRO A 15 14.05 8.17 -4.49
C PRO A 15 15.10 7.10 -4.78
N GLY A 16 16.35 7.55 -5.01
CA GLY A 16 17.46 6.66 -5.32
C GLY A 16 17.88 5.74 -4.16
N SER A 17 17.59 6.16 -2.93
CA SER A 17 17.94 5.45 -1.70
C SER A 17 16.78 5.43 -0.71
N TRP A 18 16.94 4.66 0.36
CA TRP A 18 16.02 4.67 1.49
C TRP A 18 15.93 6.05 2.16
N ASP A 19 17.06 6.70 2.40
CA ASP A 19 17.10 8.02 3.05
C ASP A 19 16.43 9.09 2.17
N SER A 20 16.61 9.02 0.86
CA SER A 20 15.93 9.89 -0.09
C SER A 20 14.40 9.70 -0.03
N PHE A 21 13.92 8.46 0.09
CA PHE A 21 12.50 8.18 0.29
C PHE A 21 11.97 8.79 1.59
N GLN A 22 12.69 8.60 2.71
CA GLN A 22 12.30 9.18 4.00
C GLN A 22 12.26 10.71 3.95
N ASN A 23 13.23 11.34 3.29
CA ASN A 23 13.27 12.79 3.12
C ASN A 23 12.06 13.30 2.32
N VAL A 24 11.70 12.63 1.21
CA VAL A 24 10.54 13.01 0.38
C VAL A 24 9.25 12.93 1.20
N ILE A 25 9.02 11.79 1.87
CA ILE A 25 7.83 11.62 2.70
C ILE A 25 7.81 12.61 3.86
N GLY A 26 8.95 12.85 4.51
CA GLY A 26 9.09 13.81 5.62
C GLY A 26 8.91 15.28 5.22
N GLN A 27 9.07 15.64 3.94
CA GLN A 27 8.73 16.97 3.44
C GLN A 27 7.21 17.18 3.30
N ILE A 28 6.46 16.12 3.08
CA ILE A 28 5.01 16.16 2.85
C ILE A 28 4.23 15.92 4.15
N TYR A 29 4.66 14.96 4.96
CA TYR A 29 3.97 14.51 6.16
C TYR A 29 4.83 14.67 7.42
N THR A 30 4.16 14.84 8.56
CA THR A 30 4.81 14.87 9.88
C THR A 30 3.95 14.16 10.92
N LYS A 31 4.57 13.72 12.02
CA LYS A 31 3.86 13.23 13.19
C LYS A 31 3.41 14.41 14.05
N LYS A 32 2.19 14.35 14.55
CA LYS A 32 1.62 15.34 15.46
C LYS A 32 0.98 14.60 16.63
N ASN A 33 1.33 15.03 17.84
CA ASN A 33 0.67 14.56 19.06
C ASN A 33 -0.53 15.46 19.34
N THR A 34 -1.69 14.86 19.51
CA THR A 34 -2.93 15.54 19.91
C THR A 34 -3.46 14.91 21.19
N GLU A 35 -3.92 15.74 22.09
CA GLU A 35 -4.62 15.29 23.28
C GLU A 35 -6.08 14.97 22.92
N VAL A 36 -6.52 13.75 23.18
CA VAL A 36 -7.88 13.27 22.87
C VAL A 36 -8.55 12.83 24.15
N ASP A 37 -9.78 13.24 24.34
CA ASP A 37 -10.61 12.78 25.45
C ASP A 37 -11.19 11.39 25.15
N LYS A 38 -10.77 10.38 25.92
CA LYS A 38 -11.27 9.02 25.83
C LYS A 38 -12.25 8.74 26.97
N LYS A 39 -13.47 8.41 26.63
CA LYS A 39 -14.49 8.02 27.64
C LYS A 39 -14.43 6.52 27.92
N ILE A 40 -14.29 6.16 29.19
CA ILE A 40 -14.39 4.79 29.70
C ILE A 40 -15.50 4.80 30.76
N GLY A 41 -16.72 4.42 30.38
CA GLY A 41 -17.89 4.58 31.22
C GLY A 41 -18.17 6.06 31.47
N SER A 42 -18.23 6.47 32.77
CA SER A 42 -18.39 7.87 33.19
C SER A 42 -17.08 8.65 33.32
N LEU A 43 -15.94 7.99 33.17
CA LEU A 43 -14.62 8.61 33.32
C LEU A 43 -14.11 9.13 31.95
N THR A 44 -13.66 10.40 31.94
CA THR A 44 -12.94 10.98 30.80
C THR A 44 -11.45 11.00 31.10
N ILE A 45 -10.65 10.34 30.28
CA ILE A 45 -9.20 10.28 30.39
C ILE A 45 -8.61 11.03 29.19
N LYS A 46 -7.61 11.87 29.45
CA LYS A 46 -6.82 12.52 28.40
C LYS A 46 -5.72 11.59 27.96
N GLU A 47 -5.73 11.22 26.68
CA GLU A 47 -4.73 10.35 26.07
C GLU A 47 -3.99 11.11 24.98
N GLN A 48 -2.66 10.99 24.94
CA GLN A 48 -1.85 11.55 23.85
C GLN A 48 -1.91 10.58 22.67
N GLN A 49 -2.48 11.04 21.56
CA GLN A 49 -2.57 10.26 20.33
C GLN A 49 -1.61 10.83 19.28
N GLU A 50 -0.64 10.02 18.83
CA GLU A 50 0.21 10.34 17.71
C GLU A 50 -0.53 10.06 16.40
N SER A 51 -0.54 11.03 15.48
CA SER A 51 -1.11 10.90 14.15
C SER A 51 -0.17 11.48 13.09
N VAL A 52 -0.23 10.93 11.88
CA VAL A 52 0.47 11.47 10.72
C VAL A 52 -0.43 12.49 10.03
N VAL A 53 0.06 13.69 9.84
CA VAL A 53 -0.67 14.80 9.22
C VAL A 53 0.12 15.42 8.07
N LEU A 54 -0.60 16.03 7.13
CA LEU A 54 0.00 16.81 6.05
C LEU A 54 0.66 18.07 6.67
N ARG A 55 1.85 18.45 6.19
CA ARG A 55 2.48 19.71 6.61
C ARG A 55 1.74 20.90 6.02
N GLU A 56 1.71 22.02 6.75
CA GLU A 56 0.98 23.24 6.34
C GLU A 56 1.33 23.76 4.95
N ASN A 57 2.61 23.63 4.54
CA ASN A 57 3.10 24.11 3.24
C ASN A 57 3.26 22.97 2.21
N ALA A 58 2.74 21.77 2.50
CA ALA A 58 2.81 20.66 1.55
C ALA A 58 1.72 20.79 0.47
N PRO A 59 1.97 20.30 -0.74
CA PRO A 59 0.94 20.24 -1.78
C PRO A 59 -0.21 19.32 -1.33
N SER A 60 -1.41 19.59 -1.83
CA SER A 60 -2.55 18.67 -1.66
C SER A 60 -2.21 17.32 -2.27
N VAL A 61 -2.49 16.25 -1.53
CA VAL A 61 -2.21 14.87 -1.95
C VAL A 61 -3.49 14.05 -1.83
N ASP A 62 -4.04 13.62 -2.95
CA ASP A 62 -5.26 12.81 -3.01
C ASP A 62 -4.98 11.34 -2.67
N ALA A 63 -3.83 10.83 -3.10
CA ALA A 63 -3.39 9.47 -2.81
C ALA A 63 -1.86 9.36 -2.79
N VAL A 64 -1.34 8.45 -1.98
CA VAL A 64 0.09 8.08 -1.95
C VAL A 64 0.26 6.69 -2.53
N VAL A 65 1.11 6.55 -3.54
CA VAL A 65 1.42 5.27 -4.17
C VAL A 65 2.90 4.94 -4.02
N ILE A 66 3.21 3.79 -3.44
CA ILE A 66 4.56 3.24 -3.34
C ILE A 66 4.71 2.10 -4.35
N ASP A 67 5.39 2.35 -5.45
CA ASP A 67 5.60 1.36 -6.52
C ASP A 67 7.11 1.15 -6.79
N THR A 68 7.72 0.12 -6.21
CA THR A 68 7.17 -0.93 -5.35
C THR A 68 7.85 -0.94 -3.98
N PHE A 69 7.13 -1.34 -2.96
CA PHE A 69 7.70 -1.50 -1.61
C PHE A 69 8.79 -2.60 -1.58
N SER A 70 8.70 -3.60 -2.45
CA SER A 70 9.73 -4.63 -2.62
C SER A 70 11.09 -4.03 -3.00
N GLU A 71 11.14 -3.08 -3.94
CA GLU A 71 12.40 -2.42 -4.32
C GLU A 71 12.88 -1.45 -3.24
N LEU A 72 11.95 -0.78 -2.55
CA LEU A 72 12.29 0.09 -1.43
C LEU A 72 12.95 -0.71 -0.30
N SER A 73 12.40 -1.87 0.07
CA SER A 73 12.96 -2.77 1.09
C SER A 73 14.37 -3.27 0.72
N LYS A 74 14.59 -3.63 -0.55
CA LYS A 74 15.92 -4.02 -1.06
C LYS A 74 16.93 -2.87 -0.98
N LYS A 75 16.53 -1.62 -1.31
CA LYS A 75 17.42 -0.46 -1.17
C LYS A 75 17.88 -0.29 0.28
N PHE A 76 16.98 -0.45 1.24
CA PHE A 76 17.36 -0.41 2.66
C PHE A 76 18.24 -1.61 3.06
N MET A 77 17.88 -2.83 2.69
CA MET A 77 18.69 -4.03 2.96
C MET A 77 20.13 -3.86 2.45
N ARG A 78 20.31 -3.34 1.23
CA ARG A 78 21.65 -3.09 0.65
C ARG A 78 22.46 -2.09 1.48
N SER A 79 21.84 -1.13 2.18
CA SER A 79 22.54 -0.20 3.06
C SER A 79 23.09 -0.86 4.33
N LEU A 80 22.52 -2.02 4.72
CA LEU A 80 22.95 -2.79 5.91
C LEU A 80 24.02 -3.85 5.58
N VAL A 81 24.21 -4.18 4.30
CA VAL A 81 25.19 -5.19 3.88
C VAL A 81 26.59 -4.68 4.17
N ASN A 82 27.39 -5.50 4.88
CA ASN A 82 28.81 -5.22 5.13
C ASN A 82 29.59 -5.20 3.81
N LYS A 83 30.22 -4.07 3.49
CA LYS A 83 30.93 -3.85 2.23
C LYS A 83 32.10 -4.80 2.02
N SER A 84 32.73 -5.27 3.11
CA SER A 84 33.89 -6.16 3.04
C SER A 84 33.50 -7.62 2.80
N THR A 85 32.38 -8.07 3.38
CA THR A 85 31.96 -9.49 3.33
C THR A 85 30.84 -9.74 2.34
N GLY A 86 30.16 -8.69 1.87
CA GLY A 86 28.96 -8.80 1.03
C GLY A 86 27.76 -9.44 1.74
N LYS A 87 27.79 -9.58 3.06
CA LYS A 87 26.75 -10.27 3.84
C LYS A 87 26.15 -9.36 4.92
N MET A 88 24.92 -9.64 5.28
CA MET A 88 24.28 -9.07 6.48
C MET A 88 24.69 -9.85 7.71
N MET A 89 24.92 -9.15 8.82
CA MET A 89 25.13 -9.77 10.13
C MET A 89 23.76 -10.13 10.73
N LEU A 90 23.75 -11.07 11.68
CA LEU A 90 22.52 -11.54 12.33
C LEU A 90 21.72 -10.39 12.95
N GLN A 91 22.38 -9.45 13.60
CA GLN A 91 21.77 -8.26 14.22
C GLN A 91 21.12 -7.31 13.19
N ASP A 92 21.55 -7.32 11.93
CA ASP A 92 21.06 -6.41 10.89
C ASP A 92 19.68 -6.83 10.39
N TRP A 93 19.30 -8.11 10.52
CA TRP A 93 17.95 -8.58 10.24
C TRP A 93 16.91 -7.96 11.18
N GLY A 94 17.26 -7.80 12.47
CA GLY A 94 16.40 -7.07 13.42
C GLY A 94 16.25 -5.58 13.06
N LYS A 95 17.35 -4.93 12.66
CA LYS A 95 17.30 -3.54 12.17
C LYS A 95 16.43 -3.41 10.91
N LEU A 96 16.57 -4.35 9.97
CA LEU A 96 15.76 -4.39 8.75
C LEU A 96 14.28 -4.46 9.10
N LYS A 97 13.87 -5.44 9.92
CA LYS A 97 12.49 -5.60 10.36
C LYS A 97 11.95 -4.34 11.01
N ASN A 98 12.61 -3.83 12.05
CA ASN A 98 12.16 -2.66 12.79
C ASN A 98 11.98 -1.42 11.88
N LYS A 99 12.88 -1.24 10.93
CA LYS A 99 12.82 -0.09 10.02
C LYS A 99 11.72 -0.22 8.99
N LEU A 100 11.51 -1.43 8.44
CA LEU A 100 10.41 -1.68 7.50
C LEU A 100 9.05 -1.59 8.21
N ASP A 101 8.91 -2.16 9.39
CA ASP A 101 7.69 -2.08 10.19
C ASP A 101 7.37 -0.63 10.57
N GLY A 102 8.37 0.15 11.03
CA GLY A 102 8.18 1.57 11.32
C GLY A 102 7.83 2.42 10.10
N CYS A 103 8.33 2.05 8.90
CA CYS A 103 7.91 2.67 7.65
C CYS A 103 6.45 2.35 7.32
N LEU A 104 6.04 1.09 7.43
CA LEU A 104 4.67 0.66 7.20
C LEU A 104 3.71 1.32 8.18
N GLU A 105 4.07 1.36 9.47
CA GLU A 105 3.31 2.08 10.49
C GLU A 105 3.10 3.56 10.12
N PHE A 106 4.15 4.24 9.72
CA PHE A 106 4.07 5.65 9.31
C PHE A 106 3.19 5.83 8.07
N VAL A 107 3.46 5.10 6.98
CA VAL A 107 2.73 5.29 5.71
C VAL A 107 1.26 4.89 5.81
N THR A 108 0.93 3.91 6.63
CA THR A 108 -0.48 3.51 6.84
C THR A 108 -1.25 4.44 7.76
N GLN A 109 -0.58 5.34 8.48
CA GLN A 109 -1.23 6.44 9.21
C GLN A 109 -1.45 7.69 8.35
N ILE A 110 -0.86 7.79 7.16
CA ILE A 110 -1.10 8.91 6.23
C ILE A 110 -2.61 9.00 5.93
N PRO A 111 -3.26 10.17 6.08
CA PRO A 111 -4.69 10.31 5.79
C PRO A 111 -5.01 10.05 4.31
N GLY A 112 -6.24 9.60 4.03
CA GLY A 112 -6.70 9.32 2.68
C GLY A 112 -6.29 7.94 2.15
N VAL A 113 -6.02 7.86 0.86
CA VAL A 113 -5.72 6.61 0.15
C VAL A 113 -4.22 6.38 0.10
N VAL A 114 -3.78 5.21 0.55
CA VAL A 114 -2.38 4.76 0.40
C VAL A 114 -2.36 3.41 -0.30
N ILE A 115 -1.59 3.30 -1.37
CA ILE A 115 -1.42 2.08 -2.14
C ILE A 115 0.05 1.67 -2.08
N CYS A 116 0.31 0.44 -1.67
CA CYS A 116 1.63 -0.18 -1.72
C CYS A 116 1.62 -1.35 -2.71
N ASN A 117 2.38 -1.23 -3.79
CA ASN A 117 2.62 -2.34 -4.67
C ASN A 117 3.81 -3.17 -4.18
N CYS A 118 3.65 -4.50 -4.16
CA CYS A 118 4.72 -5.45 -3.89
C CYS A 118 4.86 -6.45 -5.02
N HIS A 119 6.08 -6.87 -5.30
CA HIS A 119 6.29 -8.09 -6.09
C HIS A 119 5.89 -9.30 -5.27
N SER A 120 5.47 -10.37 -5.95
CA SER A 120 5.17 -11.65 -5.33
C SER A 120 6.33 -12.63 -5.50
N LYS A 121 6.47 -13.53 -4.53
CA LYS A 121 7.36 -14.68 -4.57
C LYS A 121 6.61 -15.92 -4.12
N ILE A 122 6.77 -17.01 -4.86
CA ILE A 122 6.30 -18.33 -4.42
C ILE A 122 7.25 -18.83 -3.34
N GLN A 123 6.69 -19.27 -2.23
CA GLN A 123 7.42 -19.94 -1.15
C GLN A 123 6.77 -21.28 -0.88
N THR A 124 7.53 -22.37 -0.99
CA THR A 124 7.10 -23.68 -0.58
C THR A 124 7.24 -23.76 0.95
N MET A 125 6.16 -24.11 1.63
CA MET A 125 6.11 -24.29 3.07
C MET A 125 6.56 -25.72 3.45
N ASP A 126 6.80 -25.95 4.74
CA ASP A 126 7.27 -27.25 5.25
C ASP A 126 6.28 -28.40 4.99
N ASP A 127 4.99 -28.06 4.86
CA ASP A 127 3.90 -29.00 4.49
C ASP A 127 3.79 -29.27 2.97
N GLY A 128 4.71 -28.73 2.17
CA GLY A 128 4.73 -28.86 0.72
C GLY A 128 3.79 -27.91 -0.03
N GLN A 129 3.00 -27.10 0.67
CA GLN A 129 2.11 -26.11 0.03
C GLN A 129 2.89 -24.94 -0.54
N ASN A 130 2.44 -24.42 -1.68
CA ASN A 130 2.99 -23.23 -2.31
C ASN A 130 2.14 -22.01 -1.95
N LYS A 131 2.70 -21.08 -1.16
CA LYS A 131 2.09 -19.78 -0.85
C LYS A 131 2.69 -18.68 -1.70
N LEU A 132 1.84 -17.74 -2.10
CA LEU A 132 2.28 -16.49 -2.72
C LEU A 132 2.47 -15.46 -1.60
N LEU A 133 3.70 -15.02 -1.38
CA LEU A 133 4.03 -14.01 -0.37
C LEU A 133 4.58 -12.74 -1.03
N PRO A 134 4.50 -11.58 -0.36
CA PRO A 134 5.21 -10.38 -0.79
C PRO A 134 6.71 -10.64 -0.87
N TYR A 135 7.34 -10.18 -1.96
CA TYR A 135 8.80 -10.30 -2.12
C TYR A 135 9.50 -9.23 -1.30
N ILE A 136 9.61 -9.46 -0.01
CA ILE A 136 10.29 -8.65 0.98
C ILE A 136 11.21 -9.58 1.76
N ASP A 137 12.45 -9.16 1.98
CA ASP A 137 13.39 -9.95 2.77
C ASP A 137 13.11 -9.80 4.27
N GLY A 138 13.41 -10.84 5.03
CA GLY A 138 13.12 -10.91 6.47
C GLY A 138 11.68 -11.34 6.77
N SER A 139 11.26 -11.21 8.04
CA SER A 139 9.96 -11.67 8.53
C SER A 139 8.81 -10.67 8.33
N THR A 140 9.08 -9.42 7.93
CA THR A 140 8.03 -8.42 7.64
C THR A 140 7.02 -8.92 6.60
N LYS A 141 7.44 -9.78 5.65
CA LYS A 141 6.56 -10.38 4.64
C LYS A 141 5.41 -11.20 5.22
N GLU A 142 5.59 -11.78 6.41
CA GLU A 142 4.60 -12.61 7.08
C GLU A 142 3.52 -11.77 7.76
N ASP A 143 3.91 -10.60 8.26
CA ASP A 143 3.07 -9.71 9.06
C ASP A 143 2.47 -8.54 8.27
N ILE A 144 2.94 -8.29 7.05
CA ILE A 144 2.65 -7.04 6.31
C ILE A 144 1.16 -6.77 6.15
N ALA A 145 0.35 -7.83 6.03
CA ALA A 145 -1.10 -7.71 5.84
C ALA A 145 -1.83 -7.00 7.01
N LYS A 146 -1.24 -6.98 8.21
CA LYS A 146 -1.83 -6.33 9.39
C LYS A 146 -1.96 -4.81 9.23
N TRP A 147 -1.07 -4.19 8.45
CA TRP A 147 -1.00 -2.75 8.25
C TRP A 147 -2.04 -2.20 7.26
N PHE A 148 -2.68 -3.06 6.45
CA PHE A 148 -3.55 -2.66 5.35
C PHE A 148 -5.01 -3.04 5.61
N ASP A 149 -5.93 -2.24 5.06
CA ASP A 149 -7.36 -2.53 5.07
C ASP A 149 -7.71 -3.57 4.01
N PHE A 150 -7.04 -3.46 2.86
CA PHE A 150 -7.19 -4.35 1.72
C PHE A 150 -5.85 -4.97 1.34
N VAL A 151 -5.85 -6.26 1.06
CA VAL A 151 -4.71 -6.97 0.49
C VAL A 151 -5.19 -7.79 -0.70
N PHE A 152 -4.74 -7.42 -1.88
CA PHE A 152 -5.14 -8.05 -3.12
C PHE A 152 -3.96 -8.73 -3.80
N TYR A 153 -4.21 -9.89 -4.39
CA TYR A 153 -3.25 -10.56 -5.24
C TYR A 153 -3.63 -10.39 -6.69
N THR A 154 -2.66 -10.01 -7.53
CA THR A 154 -2.91 -9.94 -8.96
C THR A 154 -2.98 -11.34 -9.57
N LYS A 155 -3.97 -11.53 -10.44
CA LYS A 155 -4.17 -12.73 -11.23
C LYS A 155 -4.31 -12.33 -12.70
N THR A 156 -3.64 -13.06 -13.59
CA THR A 156 -3.82 -12.89 -15.02
C THR A 156 -4.53 -14.14 -15.53
N ASN A 157 -5.72 -13.95 -16.06
CA ASN A 157 -6.47 -14.96 -16.79
C ASN A 157 -6.21 -14.76 -18.28
N VAL A 158 -6.21 -15.83 -19.05
CA VAL A 158 -6.10 -15.76 -20.52
C VAL A 158 -7.40 -16.33 -21.08
N ASP A 159 -8.12 -15.55 -21.88
CA ASP A 159 -9.33 -16.00 -22.51
C ASP A 159 -9.04 -16.97 -23.69
N LEU A 160 -10.08 -17.58 -24.25
CA LEU A 160 -9.98 -18.48 -25.39
C LEU A 160 -9.40 -17.84 -26.66
N LYS A 161 -9.38 -16.50 -26.73
CA LYS A 161 -8.80 -15.71 -27.82
C LYS A 161 -7.38 -15.24 -27.52
N ASN A 162 -6.79 -15.73 -26.44
CA ASN A 162 -5.44 -15.38 -25.97
C ASN A 162 -5.29 -13.91 -25.48
N ASN A 163 -6.40 -13.25 -25.10
CA ASN A 163 -6.34 -11.94 -24.47
C ASN A 163 -6.11 -12.10 -22.98
N ALA A 164 -5.24 -11.26 -22.40
CA ALA A 164 -4.97 -11.25 -20.98
C ALA A 164 -6.02 -10.41 -20.24
N GLU A 165 -6.71 -11.03 -19.29
CA GLU A 165 -7.60 -10.35 -18.35
C GLU A 165 -6.91 -10.25 -16.99
N TYR A 166 -6.86 -9.05 -16.45
CA TYR A 166 -6.22 -8.78 -15.17
C TYR A 166 -7.26 -8.65 -14.07
N ALA A 167 -7.09 -9.44 -13.01
CA ALA A 167 -7.99 -9.46 -11.87
C ALA A 167 -7.24 -9.32 -10.54
N TRP A 168 -7.95 -8.93 -9.50
CA TRP A 168 -7.50 -9.00 -8.12
C TRP A 168 -8.26 -10.08 -7.36
N VAL A 169 -7.51 -10.94 -6.67
CA VAL A 169 -8.05 -11.87 -5.68
C VAL A 169 -8.13 -11.12 -4.35
N THR A 170 -9.33 -10.96 -3.84
CA THR A 170 -9.68 -10.24 -2.62
C THR A 170 -9.96 -11.18 -1.46
N GLY A 171 -10.34 -12.41 -1.76
CA GLY A 171 -10.71 -13.44 -0.79
C GLY A 171 -9.57 -14.37 -0.44
N ARG A 172 -9.42 -14.65 0.85
CA ARG A 172 -8.38 -15.54 1.40
C ARG A 172 -8.52 -16.97 0.89
N SER A 173 -7.39 -17.61 0.62
CA SER A 173 -7.26 -19.05 0.32
C SER A 173 -5.86 -19.52 0.72
N GLU A 174 -5.59 -20.82 0.67
CA GLU A 174 -4.27 -21.39 0.99
C GLU A 174 -3.15 -20.74 0.18
N LYS A 175 -3.35 -20.52 -1.12
CA LYS A 175 -2.38 -19.85 -2.00
C LYS A 175 -2.25 -18.37 -1.73
N TYR A 176 -3.35 -17.69 -1.39
CA TYR A 176 -3.48 -16.24 -1.21
C TYR A 176 -3.76 -15.92 0.27
N ASP A 177 -2.86 -16.33 1.15
CA ASP A 177 -3.05 -16.33 2.59
C ASP A 177 -3.25 -14.93 3.21
N HIS A 178 -2.66 -13.89 2.61
CA HIS A 178 -2.81 -12.50 3.07
C HIS A 178 -4.00 -11.77 2.45
N ALA A 179 -4.74 -12.38 1.48
CA ALA A 179 -5.85 -11.70 0.83
C ALA A 179 -6.88 -11.23 1.88
N LYS A 180 -7.32 -9.97 1.76
CA LYS A 180 -8.13 -9.31 2.77
C LYS A 180 -8.97 -8.21 2.14
N ASP A 181 -10.25 -8.20 2.48
CA ASP A 181 -11.19 -7.11 2.28
C ASP A 181 -11.82 -6.76 3.64
N ARG A 182 -11.50 -5.57 4.17
CA ARG A 182 -12.02 -5.13 5.47
C ARG A 182 -13.50 -4.72 5.42
N THR A 183 -14.01 -4.36 4.25
CA THR A 183 -15.41 -4.00 4.09
C THR A 183 -16.33 -5.21 4.03
N GLY A 184 -15.83 -6.35 3.54
CA GLY A 184 -16.63 -7.54 3.26
C GLY A 184 -17.60 -7.38 2.09
N LEU A 185 -17.48 -6.28 1.31
CA LEU A 185 -18.41 -5.94 0.22
C LEU A 185 -17.90 -6.41 -1.15
N LEU A 186 -16.60 -6.71 -1.27
CA LEU A 186 -16.03 -7.13 -2.55
C LEU A 186 -16.25 -8.62 -2.79
N PRO A 187 -16.58 -9.03 -4.03
CA PRO A 187 -16.50 -10.42 -4.46
C PRO A 187 -15.08 -10.98 -4.27
N ARG A 188 -14.92 -12.30 -4.18
CA ARG A 188 -13.62 -12.97 -3.99
C ARG A 188 -12.60 -12.68 -5.09
N GLU A 189 -13.06 -12.29 -6.26
CA GLU A 189 -12.25 -11.87 -7.41
C GLU A 189 -12.96 -10.70 -8.11
N ILE A 190 -12.20 -9.64 -8.43
CA ILE A 190 -12.70 -8.46 -9.12
C ILE A 190 -11.74 -8.05 -10.25
N PRO A 191 -12.20 -7.36 -11.29
CA PRO A 191 -11.30 -6.68 -12.23
C PRO A 191 -10.32 -5.76 -11.51
N GLN A 192 -9.16 -5.49 -12.10
CA GLN A 192 -8.20 -4.52 -11.54
C GLN A 192 -8.70 -3.09 -11.75
N ASP A 193 -9.77 -2.75 -11.05
CA ASP A 193 -10.44 -1.44 -11.11
C ASP A 193 -10.61 -0.85 -9.70
N TYR A 194 -9.90 0.25 -9.43
CA TYR A 194 -9.98 0.97 -8.16
C TYR A 194 -11.35 1.61 -7.93
N LYS A 195 -12.16 1.88 -8.96
CA LYS A 195 -13.53 2.40 -8.77
C LYS A 195 -14.37 1.46 -7.92
N LEU A 196 -14.25 0.14 -8.13
CA LEU A 196 -14.95 -0.86 -7.34
C LEU A 196 -14.53 -0.80 -5.86
N VAL A 197 -13.23 -0.66 -5.62
CA VAL A 197 -12.68 -0.57 -4.25
C VAL A 197 -13.11 0.72 -3.58
N MET A 198 -13.04 1.86 -4.27
CA MET A 198 -13.45 3.15 -3.73
C MET A 198 -14.96 3.21 -3.42
N ASN A 199 -15.79 2.56 -4.23
CA ASN A 199 -17.22 2.42 -3.97
C ASN A 199 -17.46 1.60 -2.68
N ALA A 200 -16.78 0.47 -2.49
CA ALA A 200 -16.86 -0.33 -1.27
C ALA A 200 -16.38 0.45 -0.03
N VAL A 201 -15.29 1.23 -0.16
CA VAL A 201 -14.79 2.12 0.90
C VAL A 201 -15.84 3.16 1.31
N LYS A 202 -16.47 3.82 0.32
CA LYS A 202 -17.53 4.82 0.51
C LYS A 202 -18.78 4.20 1.16
N GLU A 203 -19.23 3.06 0.66
CA GLU A 203 -20.39 2.33 1.18
C GLU A 203 -20.17 1.87 2.64
N ALA A 204 -18.96 1.44 2.97
CA ALA A 204 -18.56 1.09 4.34
C ALA A 204 -18.36 2.31 5.27
N GLY A 205 -18.45 3.54 4.76
CA GLY A 205 -18.30 4.78 5.54
C GLY A 205 -16.84 5.09 5.94
N PHE A 206 -15.84 4.59 5.22
CA PHE A 206 -14.43 4.87 5.52
C PHE A 206 -13.98 6.19 4.87
N ASN A 207 -13.21 7.00 5.60
CA ASN A 207 -12.63 8.26 5.12
C ASN A 207 -11.28 8.08 4.39
N GLY A 208 -11.00 6.92 3.89
CA GLY A 208 -9.77 6.55 3.21
C GLY A 208 -9.46 5.08 3.42
N CYS A 209 -8.44 4.58 2.76
CA CYS A 209 -8.06 3.17 2.88
C CYS A 209 -6.58 2.92 2.60
N LYS A 210 -6.08 1.80 3.09
CA LYS A 210 -4.72 1.31 2.92
C LYS A 210 -4.77 0.01 2.14
N ILE A 211 -4.18 0.01 0.94
CA ILE A 211 -4.26 -1.09 -0.02
C ILE A 211 -2.86 -1.64 -0.28
N LEU A 212 -2.69 -2.94 -0.12
CA LEU A 212 -1.50 -3.68 -0.54
C LEU A 212 -1.84 -4.51 -1.77
N ILE A 213 -1.11 -4.31 -2.86
CA ILE A 213 -1.23 -5.13 -4.08
C ILE A 213 0.00 -6.02 -4.21
N ILE A 214 -0.21 -7.33 -4.25
CA ILE A 214 0.86 -8.33 -4.36
C ILE A 214 0.75 -9.02 -5.73
N GLY A 215 1.82 -8.99 -6.52
CA GLY A 215 1.79 -9.62 -7.83
C GLY A 215 3.12 -9.63 -8.55
N THR A 216 3.24 -10.50 -9.54
CA THR A 216 4.44 -10.61 -10.38
C THR A 216 4.70 -9.32 -11.17
N PRO A 217 5.93 -9.06 -11.62
CA PRO A 217 6.17 -8.03 -12.64
C PRO A 217 5.27 -8.24 -13.86
N GLY A 218 4.76 -7.17 -14.44
CA GLY A 218 3.87 -7.25 -15.62
C GLY A 218 2.42 -7.66 -15.34
N SER A 219 2.03 -7.86 -14.08
CA SER A 219 0.65 -8.27 -13.72
C SER A 219 -0.36 -7.12 -13.61
N GLY A 220 -0.07 -5.96 -14.20
CA GLY A 220 -1.01 -4.84 -14.30
C GLY A 220 -1.04 -3.89 -13.09
N LYS A 221 -0.27 -4.12 -12.01
CA LYS A 221 -0.33 -3.28 -10.78
C LYS A 221 -0.25 -1.78 -11.04
N THR A 222 0.76 -1.36 -11.78
CA THR A 222 0.98 0.04 -12.15
C THR A 222 -0.09 0.55 -13.12
N TYR A 223 -0.49 -0.30 -14.08
CA TYR A 223 -1.52 0.06 -15.06
C TYR A 223 -2.89 0.32 -14.41
N ALA A 224 -3.25 -0.46 -13.39
CA ALA A 224 -4.50 -0.29 -12.65
C ALA A 224 -4.64 1.10 -11.98
N LEU A 225 -3.53 1.81 -11.72
CA LEU A 225 -3.56 3.16 -11.15
C LEU A 225 -4.32 4.17 -12.04
N LYS A 226 -4.48 3.87 -13.33
CA LYS A 226 -5.33 4.67 -14.23
C LYS A 226 -6.76 4.77 -13.71
N THR A 227 -7.33 3.66 -13.25
CA THR A 227 -8.72 3.64 -12.75
C THR A 227 -8.88 4.39 -11.42
N LEU A 228 -7.82 4.50 -10.62
CA LEU A 228 -7.83 5.33 -9.40
C LEU A 228 -8.00 6.81 -9.75
N VAL A 229 -7.27 7.28 -10.73
CA VAL A 229 -7.32 8.68 -11.18
C VAL A 229 -8.70 9.02 -11.74
N GLU A 230 -9.19 8.18 -12.62
CA GLU A 230 -10.54 8.34 -13.21
C GLU A 230 -11.63 8.37 -12.13
N SER A 231 -11.45 7.62 -11.02
CA SER A 231 -12.38 7.64 -9.90
C SER A 231 -12.36 8.98 -9.14
N HIS A 232 -11.20 9.63 -9.02
CA HIS A 232 -11.07 10.94 -8.38
C HIS A 232 -11.63 12.09 -9.23
N GLU A 233 -11.46 12.03 -10.54
CA GLU A 233 -12.01 13.04 -11.45
C GLU A 233 -13.54 13.04 -11.44
N THR A 234 -14.16 11.87 -11.43
CA THR A 234 -15.62 11.73 -11.34
C THR A 234 -16.17 12.39 -10.06
N VAL A 235 -15.52 12.17 -8.92
CA VAL A 235 -15.95 12.77 -7.63
C VAL A 235 -15.81 14.30 -7.62
N LYS A 236 -14.79 14.86 -8.27
CA LYS A 236 -14.60 16.32 -8.38
C LYS A 236 -15.70 16.95 -9.26
N THR A 237 -16.10 16.30 -10.33
CA THR A 237 -17.15 16.76 -11.24
C THR A 237 -18.51 16.77 -10.54
N GLU A 238 -18.87 15.70 -9.84
CA GLU A 238 -20.13 15.62 -9.07
C GLU A 238 -20.23 16.70 -7.97
N LYS A 239 -19.11 17.02 -7.29
CA LYS A 239 -19.10 18.10 -6.29
C LYS A 239 -19.27 19.50 -6.89
N ASN A 240 -18.79 19.73 -8.09
CA ASN A 240 -18.92 21.03 -8.77
C ASN A 240 -20.32 21.22 -9.34
N GLU A 241 -21.01 20.16 -9.77
CA GLU A 241 -22.40 20.23 -10.25
C GLU A 241 -23.42 20.40 -9.10
N GLY A 242 -23.09 19.91 -7.89
CA GLY A 242 -23.93 20.07 -6.70
C GLY A 242 -23.91 21.46 -6.05
N VAL A 243 -23.06 22.37 -6.48
CA VAL A 243 -22.91 23.75 -5.94
C VAL A 243 -23.70 24.80 -6.78
N THR A 244 -24.28 24.38 -7.88
CA THR A 244 -25.04 25.25 -8.81
C THR A 244 -26.57 25.02 -8.79
N ALA A 245 -27.11 24.52 -7.68
CA ALA A 245 -28.56 24.38 -7.49
C ALA A 245 -29.03 25.18 -6.28
#